data_b7b6514fa521d2e0206e92819fa9984d
#
_entry.id   b7b6514fa521d2e0206e92819fa9984d
#
_cell.length_a   1.000
_cell.length_b   1.000
_cell.length_c   1.000
_cell.angle_alpha   90.00
_cell.angle_beta   90.00
_cell.angle_gamma   90.00
#
_symmetry.space_group_name_H-M   'P 1'
#
loop_
_entity.id
_entity.type
_entity.pdbx_description
1 polymer ?
#
loop_
_entity_poly.entity_id
_entity_poly.type
_entity_poly.pdbx_seq_one_letter_code
_entity_poly.pdbx_strand_id
1 'polypeptide(L)'
;MKPFLCFDLTNDKKNSVPNGEEFIAVKPSFASSQSLEDSKSDANEKLEQSKLPKPLRILQTVCGFAGFIALVGFLRSTATLSEAYQNAPFIFWIIAVCLPVWFVLLMLGLYRKKKVLSTEESIHALESLEGRVDAIYSELGVPENSRDADILTFFYKTKGDKIKICSKGAQIAPYLNPIYKVFADFENLYIVELGGKYVIPLSSIKGIRTVKKHIRIAKWNKEAVFNKGIYQQYKMNTDQYGTIHCRYYHIMEFELGGEAWEMYIPCYELPLFERLTGVKAQ
;
A
#
# COMPACT_ATOMS: atom_id res chain seq x y z
N MET A 1 6.24 6.33 24.47
CA MET A 1 6.91 5.70 23.32
C MET A 1 6.42 6.36 22.04
N LYS A 2 7.29 6.60 21.09
CA LYS A 2 6.97 7.19 19.79
C LYS A 2 6.80 6.10 18.72
N PRO A 3 5.78 6.18 17.84
CA PRO A 3 5.65 5.24 16.72
C PRO A 3 6.78 5.43 15.70
N PHE A 4 7.59 4.40 15.49
CA PHE A 4 8.69 4.40 14.52
C PHE A 4 8.16 4.19 13.09
N LEU A 5 8.72 4.88 12.12
CA LEU A 5 8.29 4.88 10.70
C LEU A 5 6.83 5.33 10.50
N CYS A 6 6.25 6.02 11.47
CA CYS A 6 4.90 6.59 11.38
C CYS A 6 4.97 8.13 11.31
N PHE A 7 3.86 8.76 10.90
CA PHE A 7 3.82 10.18 10.60
C PHE A 7 3.06 10.96 11.68
N ASP A 8 3.75 11.85 12.39
CA ASP A 8 3.11 12.71 13.41
C ASP A 8 2.50 13.96 12.78
N LEU A 9 1.18 14.07 12.85
CA LEU A 9 0.41 15.22 12.38
C LEU A 9 -0.01 16.17 13.53
N THR A 10 0.60 16.05 14.70
CA THR A 10 0.18 16.84 15.89
C THR A 10 0.38 18.32 15.64
N ASN A 11 1.56 18.71 15.18
CA ASN A 11 1.96 20.10 14.98
C ASN A 11 1.90 20.52 13.51
N ASP A 12 2.00 19.59 12.57
CA ASP A 12 1.97 19.85 11.14
C ASP A 12 1.07 18.85 10.41
N LYS A 13 -0.02 19.36 9.85
CA LYS A 13 -0.98 18.54 9.07
C LYS A 13 -0.41 18.05 7.72
N LYS A 14 0.72 18.58 7.29
CA LYS A 14 1.37 18.26 6.02
C LYS A 14 2.69 17.51 6.21
N ASN A 15 3.03 17.15 7.44
CA ASN A 15 4.28 16.45 7.71
C ASN A 15 4.29 15.11 6.96
N SER A 16 5.19 15.01 5.99
CA SER A 16 5.39 13.82 5.15
C SER A 16 6.61 13.00 5.57
N VAL A 17 7.29 13.42 6.62
CA VAL A 17 8.49 12.76 7.12
C VAL A 17 8.12 11.75 8.19
N PRO A 18 8.53 10.47 8.07
CA PRO A 18 8.28 9.48 9.10
C PRO A 18 9.16 9.76 10.33
N ASN A 19 8.65 9.43 11.50
CA ASN A 19 9.46 9.50 12.71
C ASN A 19 10.61 8.51 12.63
N GLY A 20 11.76 8.95 13.13
CA GLY A 20 12.98 8.14 13.14
C GLY A 20 13.87 8.37 11.92
N GLU A 21 13.52 9.31 11.01
CA GLU A 21 14.38 9.65 9.86
C GLU A 21 15.80 10.08 10.31
N GLU A 22 15.90 10.68 11.48
CA GLU A 22 17.19 11.08 12.08
C GLU A 22 18.12 9.88 12.37
N PHE A 23 17.57 8.67 12.42
CA PHE A 23 18.34 7.42 12.67
C PHE A 23 18.70 6.67 11.39
N ILE A 24 18.50 7.28 10.23
CA ILE A 24 19.03 6.73 8.98
C ILE A 24 20.55 6.76 9.03
N ALA A 25 21.15 5.59 9.13
CA ALA A 25 22.59 5.45 9.21
C ALA A 25 23.30 5.61 7.87
N VAL A 26 22.63 5.19 6.77
CA VAL A 26 23.15 5.29 5.41
C VAL A 26 22.03 5.78 4.50
N LYS A 27 22.30 6.85 3.77
CA LYS A 27 21.39 7.36 2.72
C LYS A 27 21.97 7.02 1.34
N PRO A 28 21.12 6.77 0.33
CA PRO A 28 21.61 6.62 -1.03
C PRO A 28 22.25 7.94 -1.53
N SER A 29 23.12 7.85 -2.50
CA SER A 29 23.73 9.02 -3.10
C SER A 29 22.66 9.91 -3.76
N PHE A 30 22.97 11.21 -3.88
CA PHE A 30 22.08 12.14 -4.56
C PHE A 30 21.84 11.72 -6.02
N ALA A 31 22.88 11.24 -6.69
CA ALA A 31 22.80 10.78 -8.07
C ALA A 31 21.85 9.57 -8.24
N SER A 32 21.93 8.59 -7.32
CA SER A 32 21.06 7.42 -7.32
C SER A 32 19.60 7.81 -7.03
N SER A 33 19.39 8.69 -6.07
CA SER A 33 18.06 9.20 -5.72
C SER A 33 17.44 9.98 -6.87
N GLN A 34 18.21 10.86 -7.54
CA GLN A 34 17.74 11.62 -8.70
C GLN A 34 17.40 10.69 -9.87
N SER A 35 18.27 9.72 -10.16
CA SER A 35 18.05 8.74 -11.24
C SER A 35 16.79 7.87 -10.98
N LEU A 36 16.49 7.55 -9.71
CA LEU A 36 15.26 6.86 -9.34
C LEU A 36 14.03 7.73 -9.60
N GLU A 37 14.06 9.01 -9.21
CA GLU A 37 12.94 9.93 -9.44
C GLU A 37 12.68 10.15 -10.93
N ASP A 38 13.73 10.27 -11.75
CA ASP A 38 13.62 10.38 -13.20
C ASP A 38 12.96 9.12 -13.78
N SER A 39 13.42 7.92 -13.39
CA SER A 39 12.82 6.65 -13.84
C SER A 39 11.37 6.46 -13.35
N LYS A 40 11.03 6.92 -12.13
CA LYS A 40 9.65 6.95 -11.65
C LYS A 40 8.78 7.89 -12.48
N SER A 41 9.30 9.06 -12.87
CA SER A 41 8.61 10.02 -13.73
C SER A 41 8.28 9.39 -15.07
N ASP A 42 9.26 8.76 -15.71
CA ASP A 42 9.10 8.09 -17.01
C ASP A 42 8.08 6.94 -16.92
N ALA A 43 8.18 6.08 -15.91
CA ALA A 43 7.24 4.99 -15.69
C ALA A 43 5.80 5.52 -15.44
N ASN A 44 5.66 6.58 -14.65
CA ASN A 44 4.37 7.22 -14.40
C ASN A 44 3.78 7.86 -15.67
N GLU A 45 4.61 8.46 -16.51
CA GLU A 45 4.16 9.00 -17.80
C GLU A 45 3.59 7.89 -18.68
N LYS A 46 4.27 6.74 -18.80
CA LYS A 46 3.76 5.59 -19.55
C LYS A 46 2.45 5.05 -18.96
N LEU A 47 2.33 4.99 -17.63
CA LEU A 47 1.10 4.62 -16.95
C LEU A 47 -0.04 5.61 -17.23
N GLU A 48 0.20 6.91 -17.22
CA GLU A 48 -0.81 7.92 -17.58
C GLU A 48 -1.21 7.82 -19.05
N GLN A 49 -0.26 7.60 -19.96
CA GLN A 49 -0.53 7.38 -21.38
C GLN A 49 -1.39 6.13 -21.63
N SER A 50 -1.29 5.11 -20.77
CA SER A 50 -2.09 3.89 -20.85
C SER A 50 -3.57 4.11 -20.48
N LYS A 51 -3.89 5.19 -19.78
CA LYS A 51 -5.27 5.51 -19.37
C LYS A 51 -6.06 6.13 -20.52
N LEU A 52 -7.38 6.02 -20.44
CA LEU A 52 -8.26 6.76 -21.34
C LEU A 52 -8.06 8.28 -21.18
N PRO A 53 -8.21 9.07 -22.27
CA PRO A 53 -8.24 10.52 -22.18
C PRO A 53 -9.26 11.00 -21.14
N LYS A 54 -8.93 12.09 -20.43
CA LYS A 54 -9.75 12.61 -19.33
C LYS A 54 -11.25 12.70 -19.66
N PRO A 55 -11.68 13.26 -20.83
CA PRO A 55 -13.11 13.37 -21.14
C PRO A 55 -13.79 12.01 -21.28
N LEU A 56 -13.13 11.02 -21.90
CA LEU A 56 -13.68 9.66 -22.01
C LEU A 56 -13.74 8.93 -20.67
N ARG A 57 -12.80 9.19 -19.77
CA ARG A 57 -12.80 8.67 -18.40
C ARG A 57 -13.94 9.25 -17.56
N ILE A 58 -14.20 10.55 -17.71
CA ILE A 58 -15.35 11.21 -17.07
C ILE A 58 -16.66 10.61 -17.62
N LEU A 59 -16.78 10.50 -18.94
CA LEU A 59 -17.95 9.90 -19.58
C LEU A 59 -18.18 8.45 -19.11
N GLN A 60 -17.10 7.65 -19.03
CA GLN A 60 -17.16 6.29 -18.51
C GLN A 60 -17.70 6.25 -17.08
N THR A 61 -17.19 7.13 -16.21
CA THR A 61 -17.64 7.20 -14.81
C THR A 61 -19.09 7.61 -14.71
N VAL A 62 -19.52 8.64 -15.45
CA VAL A 62 -20.90 9.15 -15.47
C VAL A 62 -21.86 8.08 -15.99
N CYS A 63 -21.53 7.46 -17.13
CA CYS A 63 -22.37 6.40 -17.73
C CYS A 63 -22.44 5.17 -16.81
N GLY A 64 -21.34 4.77 -16.19
CA GLY A 64 -21.32 3.66 -15.24
C GLY A 64 -22.20 3.93 -14.03
N PHE A 65 -22.08 5.12 -13.43
CA PHE A 65 -22.88 5.52 -12.27
C PHE A 65 -24.38 5.63 -12.60
N ALA A 66 -24.71 6.35 -13.67
CA ALA A 66 -26.09 6.54 -14.10
C ALA A 66 -26.76 5.21 -14.49
N GLY A 67 -26.06 4.38 -15.30
CA GLY A 67 -26.55 3.09 -15.73
C GLY A 67 -26.75 2.11 -14.57
N PHE A 68 -25.82 2.10 -13.60
CA PHE A 68 -25.92 1.23 -12.45
C PHE A 68 -27.04 1.64 -11.47
N ILE A 69 -27.19 2.94 -11.19
CA ILE A 69 -28.31 3.44 -10.37
C ILE A 69 -29.65 3.11 -11.02
N ALA A 70 -29.78 3.36 -12.34
CA ALA A 70 -30.98 3.05 -13.09
C ALA A 70 -31.29 1.54 -13.08
N LEU A 71 -30.26 0.68 -13.23
CA LEU A 71 -30.41 -0.78 -13.15
C LEU A 71 -30.87 -1.23 -11.76
N VAL A 72 -30.27 -0.73 -10.69
CA VAL A 72 -30.69 -1.05 -9.33
C VAL A 72 -32.11 -0.58 -9.04
N GLY A 73 -32.49 0.62 -9.51
CA GLY A 73 -33.85 1.13 -9.43
C GLY A 73 -34.84 0.22 -10.16
N PHE A 74 -34.50 -0.21 -11.37
CA PHE A 74 -35.26 -1.13 -12.16
C PHE A 74 -35.47 -2.48 -11.48
N LEU A 75 -34.39 -3.10 -10.98
CA LEU A 75 -34.44 -4.40 -10.30
C LEU A 75 -35.26 -4.36 -9.00
N ARG A 76 -35.36 -3.20 -8.35
CA ARG A 76 -36.20 -3.03 -7.15
C ARG A 76 -37.67 -2.80 -7.45
N SER A 77 -37.99 -2.39 -8.66
CA SER A 77 -39.39 -2.02 -9.05
C SER A 77 -40.28 -3.21 -9.31
N THR A 78 -39.86 -4.46 -9.16
CA THR A 78 -40.64 -5.70 -9.39
C THR A 78 -41.50 -5.70 -10.67
N ALA A 79 -41.37 -4.72 -11.56
CA ALA A 79 -42.11 -4.54 -12.76
C ALA A 79 -41.58 -5.44 -13.90
N THR A 80 -42.47 -5.92 -14.74
CA THR A 80 -42.04 -6.57 -15.97
C THR A 80 -41.37 -5.56 -16.92
N LEU A 81 -40.55 -6.04 -17.86
CA LEU A 81 -39.83 -5.17 -18.81
C LEU A 81 -40.80 -4.25 -19.59
N SER A 82 -42.01 -4.74 -19.94
CA SER A 82 -43.00 -3.94 -20.66
C SER A 82 -43.65 -2.88 -19.79
N GLU A 83 -43.94 -3.18 -18.51
CA GLU A 83 -44.49 -2.22 -17.56
C GLU A 83 -43.45 -1.14 -17.19
N ALA A 84 -42.20 -1.52 -17.04
CA ALA A 84 -41.11 -0.58 -16.76
C ALA A 84 -40.88 0.38 -17.94
N TYR A 85 -40.98 -0.10 -19.20
CA TYR A 85 -40.89 0.74 -20.38
C TYR A 85 -42.07 1.72 -20.47
N GLN A 86 -43.31 1.26 -20.16
CA GLN A 86 -44.49 2.11 -20.20
C GLN A 86 -44.50 3.15 -19.06
N ASN A 87 -44.15 2.75 -17.86
CA ASN A 87 -44.22 3.60 -16.68
C ASN A 87 -43.00 4.52 -16.48
N ALA A 88 -41.82 4.13 -16.97
CA ALA A 88 -40.60 4.91 -16.80
C ALA A 88 -39.66 4.73 -18.02
N PRO A 89 -40.06 5.15 -19.22
CA PRO A 89 -39.24 4.98 -20.44
C PRO A 89 -37.85 5.61 -20.33
N PHE A 90 -37.74 6.66 -19.55
CA PHE A 90 -36.47 7.35 -19.30
C PHE A 90 -35.45 6.45 -18.60
N ILE A 91 -35.84 5.68 -17.58
CA ILE A 91 -34.96 4.74 -16.89
C ILE A 91 -34.46 3.65 -17.84
N PHE A 92 -35.37 3.13 -18.67
CA PHE A 92 -35.03 2.12 -19.68
C PHE A 92 -33.96 2.65 -20.64
N TRP A 93 -34.13 3.88 -21.15
CA TRP A 93 -33.17 4.48 -22.08
C TRP A 93 -31.82 4.79 -21.42
N ILE A 94 -31.81 5.19 -20.14
CA ILE A 94 -30.55 5.35 -19.41
C ILE A 94 -29.79 4.02 -19.35
N ILE A 95 -30.45 2.92 -19.02
CA ILE A 95 -29.84 1.59 -18.99
C ILE A 95 -29.35 1.20 -20.38
N ALA A 96 -30.22 1.32 -21.41
CA ALA A 96 -29.94 0.90 -22.78
C ALA A 96 -28.80 1.68 -23.44
N VAL A 97 -28.55 2.91 -23.04
CA VAL A 97 -27.45 3.74 -23.58
C VAL A 97 -26.23 3.73 -22.69
N CYS A 98 -26.40 3.99 -21.38
CA CYS A 98 -25.27 4.20 -20.49
C CYS A 98 -24.47 2.93 -20.23
N LEU A 99 -25.10 1.78 -20.06
CA LEU A 99 -24.37 0.52 -19.80
C LEU A 99 -23.54 0.06 -21.01
N PRO A 100 -24.07 0.02 -22.26
CA PRO A 100 -23.23 -0.29 -23.42
C PRO A 100 -22.08 0.71 -23.62
N VAL A 101 -22.33 2.01 -23.49
CA VAL A 101 -21.30 3.03 -23.62
C VAL A 101 -20.20 2.82 -22.54
N TRP A 102 -20.61 2.61 -21.29
CA TRP A 102 -19.68 2.30 -20.21
C TRP A 102 -18.85 1.05 -20.51
N PHE A 103 -19.49 -0.02 -20.99
CA PHE A 103 -18.81 -1.27 -21.34
C PHE A 103 -17.82 -1.11 -22.49
N VAL A 104 -18.20 -0.40 -23.56
CA VAL A 104 -17.30 -0.11 -24.69
C VAL A 104 -16.09 0.70 -24.22
N LEU A 105 -16.31 1.73 -23.41
CA LEU A 105 -15.22 2.54 -22.84
C LEU A 105 -14.33 1.72 -21.90
N LEU A 106 -14.89 0.79 -21.13
CA LEU A 106 -14.14 -0.13 -20.31
C LEU A 106 -13.21 -1.01 -21.16
N MET A 107 -13.77 -1.63 -22.20
CA MET A 107 -13.00 -2.50 -23.11
C MET A 107 -11.91 -1.71 -23.85
N LEU A 108 -12.24 -0.50 -24.31
CA LEU A 108 -11.28 0.40 -24.95
C LEU A 108 -10.14 0.79 -23.98
N GLY A 109 -10.47 1.05 -22.72
CA GLY A 109 -9.49 1.33 -21.66
C GLY A 109 -8.56 0.14 -21.41
N LEU A 110 -9.11 -1.07 -21.31
CA LEU A 110 -8.32 -2.29 -21.14
C LEU A 110 -7.43 -2.58 -22.35
N TYR A 111 -7.97 -2.44 -23.55
CA TYR A 111 -7.21 -2.61 -24.79
C TYR A 111 -6.05 -1.60 -24.87
N ARG A 112 -6.34 -0.31 -24.64
CA ARG A 112 -5.31 0.75 -24.63
C ARG A 112 -4.23 0.48 -23.58
N LYS A 113 -4.64 0.10 -22.37
CA LYS A 113 -3.70 -0.25 -21.30
C LYS A 113 -2.78 -1.40 -21.72
N LYS A 114 -3.35 -2.48 -22.27
CA LYS A 114 -2.56 -3.61 -22.75
C LYS A 114 -1.60 -3.18 -23.87
N LYS A 115 -2.10 -2.41 -24.85
CA LYS A 115 -1.30 -1.95 -26.00
C LYS A 115 -0.13 -1.06 -25.56
N VAL A 116 -0.36 -0.07 -24.69
CA VAL A 116 0.68 0.85 -24.25
C VAL A 116 1.70 0.14 -23.38
N LEU A 117 1.27 -0.66 -22.40
CA LEU A 117 2.19 -1.35 -21.49
C LEU A 117 2.97 -2.50 -22.15
N SER A 118 2.56 -2.96 -23.33
CA SER A 118 3.31 -3.95 -24.12
C SER A 118 4.27 -3.34 -25.14
N THR A 119 4.41 -2.02 -25.20
CA THR A 119 5.42 -1.38 -26.06
C THR A 119 6.81 -1.56 -25.46
N GLU A 120 7.84 -1.70 -26.31
CA GLU A 120 9.22 -1.81 -25.88
C GLU A 120 9.65 -0.64 -24.98
N GLU A 121 9.22 0.59 -25.30
CA GLU A 121 9.49 1.76 -24.48
C GLU A 121 8.91 1.65 -23.05
N SER A 122 7.68 1.12 -22.91
CA SER A 122 7.05 0.96 -21.60
C SER A 122 7.72 -0.15 -20.79
N ILE A 123 8.09 -1.25 -21.45
CA ILE A 123 8.84 -2.34 -20.83
C ILE A 123 10.21 -1.81 -20.36
N HIS A 124 10.94 -1.11 -21.21
CA HIS A 124 12.23 -0.53 -20.87
C HIS A 124 12.14 0.48 -19.72
N ALA A 125 11.09 1.32 -19.68
CA ALA A 125 10.89 2.26 -18.58
C ALA A 125 10.64 1.54 -17.24
N LEU A 126 9.88 0.44 -17.24
CA LEU A 126 9.64 -0.36 -16.04
C LEU A 126 10.90 -1.12 -15.60
N GLU A 127 11.63 -1.74 -16.53
CA GLU A 127 12.90 -2.42 -16.26
C GLU A 127 13.96 -1.44 -15.75
N SER A 128 14.03 -0.24 -16.32
CA SER A 128 14.91 0.83 -15.84
C SER A 128 14.59 1.22 -14.40
N LEU A 129 13.30 1.38 -14.09
CA LEU A 129 12.87 1.67 -12.71
C LEU A 129 13.26 0.55 -11.75
N GLU A 130 13.04 -0.71 -12.12
CA GLU A 130 13.42 -1.87 -11.31
C GLU A 130 14.94 -1.93 -11.11
N GLY A 131 15.72 -1.76 -12.17
CA GLY A 131 17.18 -1.70 -12.07
C GLY A 131 17.70 -0.54 -11.21
N ARG A 132 17.00 0.62 -11.15
CA ARG A 132 17.37 1.72 -10.24
C ARG A 132 17.04 1.39 -8.79
N VAL A 133 15.93 0.71 -8.55
CA VAL A 133 15.57 0.21 -7.21
C VAL A 133 16.64 -0.76 -6.70
N ASP A 134 17.06 -1.71 -7.53
CA ASP A 134 18.08 -2.69 -7.17
C ASP A 134 19.45 -2.04 -6.95
N ALA A 135 19.82 -1.05 -7.77
CA ALA A 135 21.04 -0.30 -7.58
C ALA A 135 21.08 0.44 -6.24
N ILE A 136 19.97 1.06 -5.80
CA ILE A 136 19.88 1.71 -4.49
C ILE A 136 19.98 0.68 -3.36
N TYR A 137 19.31 -0.46 -3.44
CA TYR A 137 19.44 -1.49 -2.42
C TYR A 137 20.88 -2.04 -2.34
N SER A 138 21.55 -2.18 -3.48
CA SER A 138 22.96 -2.57 -3.52
C SER A 138 23.86 -1.50 -2.87
N GLU A 139 23.62 -0.22 -3.15
CA GLU A 139 24.35 0.91 -2.55
C GLU A 139 24.15 0.97 -1.02
N LEU A 140 22.94 0.67 -0.55
CA LEU A 140 22.61 0.59 0.87
C LEU A 140 23.15 -0.68 1.54
N GLY A 141 23.81 -1.56 0.80
CA GLY A 141 24.39 -2.80 1.30
C GLY A 141 23.34 -3.81 1.73
N VAL A 142 22.25 -3.94 0.99
CA VAL A 142 21.23 -4.96 1.22
C VAL A 142 21.72 -6.29 0.67
N PRO A 143 21.87 -7.33 1.52
CA PRO A 143 22.33 -8.62 1.06
C PRO A 143 21.23 -9.37 0.29
N GLU A 144 21.63 -10.29 -0.60
CA GLU A 144 20.69 -11.09 -1.40
C GLU A 144 19.73 -11.94 -0.55
N ASN A 145 20.15 -12.35 0.64
CA ASN A 145 19.33 -13.12 1.57
C ASN A 145 18.39 -12.27 2.42
N SER A 146 18.33 -10.95 2.19
CA SER A 146 17.37 -10.06 2.84
C SER A 146 15.93 -10.52 2.57
N ARG A 147 15.02 -10.17 3.46
CA ARG A 147 13.61 -10.51 3.33
C ARG A 147 12.76 -9.25 3.21
N ASP A 148 11.77 -9.36 2.34
CA ASP A 148 10.73 -8.36 2.26
C ASP A 148 9.83 -8.48 3.49
N ALA A 149 9.55 -7.36 4.13
CA ALA A 149 8.67 -7.29 5.28
C ALA A 149 7.71 -6.11 5.18
N ASP A 150 6.49 -6.34 5.59
CA ASP A 150 5.51 -5.30 5.81
C ASP A 150 5.70 -4.71 7.22
N ILE A 151 5.81 -3.39 7.32
CA ILE A 151 5.78 -2.65 8.58
C ILE A 151 4.54 -1.76 8.57
N LEU A 152 3.77 -1.76 9.66
CA LEU A 152 2.58 -0.94 9.75
C LEU A 152 2.97 0.51 9.97
N THR A 153 2.70 1.34 8.97
CA THR A 153 2.89 2.78 9.02
C THR A 153 1.54 3.48 9.02
N PHE A 154 1.39 4.56 9.77
CA PHE A 154 0.14 5.31 9.86
C PHE A 154 0.37 6.76 10.25
N PHE A 155 -0.62 7.59 9.94
CA PHE A 155 -0.68 8.96 10.41
C PHE A 155 -1.34 9.01 11.79
N TYR A 156 -0.73 9.73 12.73
CA TYR A 156 -1.26 9.89 14.07
C TYR A 156 -1.18 11.33 14.59
N LYS A 157 -1.89 11.58 15.67
CA LYS A 157 -1.79 12.82 16.49
C LYS A 157 -1.67 12.43 17.93
N THR A 158 -0.86 13.17 18.67
CA THR A 158 -0.77 13.07 20.12
C THR A 158 -1.82 13.97 20.77
N LYS A 159 -2.57 13.44 21.73
CA LYS A 159 -3.49 14.17 22.58
C LYS A 159 -3.21 13.81 24.04
N GLY A 160 -2.46 14.67 24.74
CA GLY A 160 -1.85 14.31 26.01
C GLY A 160 -0.92 13.10 25.80
N ASP A 161 -1.00 12.11 26.67
CA ASP A 161 -0.19 10.89 26.59
C ASP A 161 -0.74 9.83 25.59
N LYS A 162 -1.83 10.16 24.87
CA LYS A 162 -2.51 9.18 24.00
C LYS A 162 -2.24 9.46 22.55
N ILE A 163 -1.87 8.40 21.81
CA ILE A 163 -1.74 8.41 20.37
C ILE A 163 -3.10 8.11 19.74
N LYS A 164 -3.57 9.00 18.89
CA LYS A 164 -4.79 8.83 18.09
C LYS A 164 -4.42 8.62 16.63
N ILE A 165 -4.63 7.42 16.12
CA ILE A 165 -4.44 7.09 14.71
C ILE A 165 -5.45 7.90 13.88
N CYS A 166 -4.95 8.68 12.91
CA CYS A 166 -5.77 9.56 12.07
C CYS A 166 -6.38 8.83 10.86
N SER A 167 -5.78 7.77 10.42
CA SER A 167 -6.33 6.89 9.38
C SER A 167 -7.14 5.76 10.01
N LYS A 168 -8.20 5.32 9.34
CA LYS A 168 -9.04 4.18 9.79
C LYS A 168 -8.33 2.81 9.73
N GLY A 169 -7.01 2.78 9.55
CA GLY A 169 -6.17 1.61 9.52
C GLY A 169 -4.72 2.01 9.26
N ALA A 170 -3.80 1.10 9.55
CA ALA A 170 -2.44 1.22 9.09
C ALA A 170 -2.43 1.12 7.56
N GLN A 171 -1.70 1.99 6.91
CA GLN A 171 -1.49 1.90 5.47
C GLN A 171 -0.11 1.31 5.23
N ILE A 172 -0.09 0.08 4.75
CA ILE A 172 1.10 -0.42 4.06
C ILE A 172 0.95 0.09 2.64
N ALA A 173 1.67 1.13 2.30
CA ALA A 173 1.59 1.75 0.99
C ALA A 173 2.35 0.90 -0.04
N PRO A 174 1.68 0.41 -1.08
CA PRO A 174 2.25 -0.60 -1.96
C PRO A 174 2.77 -0.08 -3.28
N TYR A 175 2.51 1.17 -3.61
CA TYR A 175 2.72 1.62 -4.98
C TYR A 175 3.97 2.46 -5.20
N LEU A 176 4.49 3.06 -4.18
CA LEU A 176 5.64 3.96 -4.27
C LEU A 176 6.54 3.87 -3.04
N ASN A 177 6.08 3.19 -1.98
CA ASN A 177 6.92 2.88 -0.85
C ASN A 177 7.16 1.39 -0.83
N PRO A 178 8.41 1.07 -0.79
CA PRO A 178 8.84 -0.30 -0.90
C PRO A 178 8.37 -1.08 0.31
N ILE A 179 8.11 -2.29 0.06
CA ILE A 179 8.37 -3.38 0.95
C ILE A 179 9.72 -3.08 1.61
N TYR A 180 9.72 -2.99 2.93
CA TYR A 180 10.97 -2.83 3.65
C TYR A 180 11.81 -4.07 3.46
N LYS A 181 13.09 -3.89 3.08
CA LYS A 181 14.05 -4.98 3.14
C LYS A 181 14.56 -5.10 4.57
N VAL A 182 14.44 -6.30 5.15
CA VAL A 182 14.89 -6.55 6.53
C VAL A 182 15.88 -7.69 6.57
N PHE A 183 16.91 -7.53 7.37
CA PHE A 183 17.92 -8.55 7.67
C PHE A 183 18.57 -8.23 9.02
N ALA A 184 19.31 -9.16 9.57
CA ALA A 184 20.04 -8.96 10.81
C ALA A 184 21.41 -9.61 10.72
N ASP A 185 22.36 -9.06 11.45
CA ASP A 185 23.62 -9.69 11.80
C ASP A 185 23.63 -10.06 13.30
N PHE A 186 24.80 -10.27 13.88
CA PHE A 186 24.93 -10.63 15.31
C PHE A 186 24.62 -9.49 16.27
N GLU A 187 24.66 -8.25 15.81
CA GLU A 187 24.56 -7.05 16.65
C GLU A 187 23.32 -6.23 16.34
N ASN A 188 22.89 -6.20 15.08
CA ASN A 188 21.91 -5.25 14.61
C ASN A 188 20.81 -5.87 13.76
N LEU A 189 19.61 -5.31 13.88
CA LEU A 189 18.50 -5.44 12.94
C LEU A 189 18.57 -4.26 11.97
N TYR A 190 18.53 -4.56 10.68
CA TYR A 190 18.52 -3.59 9.59
C TYR A 190 17.15 -3.52 8.96
N ILE A 191 16.66 -2.30 8.80
CA ILE A 191 15.43 -1.98 8.08
C ILE A 191 15.80 -1.01 6.98
N VAL A 192 15.56 -1.38 5.74
CA VAL A 192 15.99 -0.61 4.57
C VAL A 192 14.79 -0.27 3.70
N GLU A 193 14.72 1.00 3.34
CA GLU A 193 13.83 1.54 2.32
C GLU A 193 14.65 2.31 1.29
N LEU A 194 14.01 2.77 0.22
CA LEU A 194 14.71 3.53 -0.84
C LEU A 194 15.26 4.87 -0.35
N GLY A 195 14.76 5.41 0.76
CA GLY A 195 15.26 6.63 1.39
C GLY A 195 16.47 6.41 2.29
N GLY A 196 16.73 5.16 2.73
CA GLY A 196 17.89 4.87 3.57
C GLY A 196 17.78 3.58 4.36
N LYS A 197 18.85 3.34 5.14
CA LYS A 197 19.01 2.18 5.99
C LYS A 197 19.00 2.58 7.45
N TYR A 198 18.07 2.01 8.21
CA TYR A 198 17.99 2.11 9.66
C TYR A 198 18.74 0.97 10.32
N VAL A 199 19.41 1.26 11.43
CA VAL A 199 20.16 0.28 12.21
C VAL A 199 19.61 0.29 13.64
N ILE A 200 19.08 -0.83 14.08
CA ILE A 200 18.53 -1.02 15.43
C ILE A 200 19.37 -2.06 16.13
N PRO A 201 20.15 -1.69 17.18
CA PRO A 201 20.92 -2.66 17.94
C PRO A 201 19.99 -3.73 18.54
N LEU A 202 20.30 -5.00 18.37
CA LEU A 202 19.49 -6.10 18.92
C LEU A 202 19.41 -6.00 20.46
N SER A 203 20.47 -5.52 21.11
CA SER A 203 20.51 -5.28 22.56
C SER A 203 19.54 -4.19 23.02
N SER A 204 19.10 -3.30 22.13
CA SER A 204 18.14 -2.24 22.45
C SER A 204 16.69 -2.70 22.43
N ILE A 205 16.41 -3.87 21.86
CA ILE A 205 15.06 -4.42 21.75
C ILE A 205 14.61 -4.94 23.11
N LYS A 206 13.56 -4.33 23.65
CA LYS A 206 13.01 -4.66 24.99
C LYS A 206 12.06 -5.86 24.92
N GLY A 207 11.32 -6.00 23.84
CA GLY A 207 10.35 -7.08 23.67
C GLY A 207 9.44 -6.89 22.47
N ILE A 208 8.65 -7.92 22.21
CA ILE A 208 7.56 -7.88 21.24
C ILE A 208 6.28 -8.22 21.98
N ARG A 209 5.30 -7.33 21.96
CA ARG A 209 3.99 -7.57 22.60
C ARG A 209 2.87 -7.70 21.58
N THR A 210 1.88 -8.50 21.92
CA THR A 210 0.70 -8.71 21.08
C THR A 210 -0.42 -7.75 21.49
N VAL A 211 -0.98 -7.04 20.50
CA VAL A 211 -2.12 -6.13 20.69
C VAL A 211 -3.36 -6.72 20.03
N LYS A 212 -4.33 -7.14 20.82
CA LYS A 212 -5.62 -7.69 20.37
C LYS A 212 -6.58 -6.56 19.98
N LYS A 213 -6.24 -5.88 18.87
CA LYS A 213 -7.06 -4.82 18.31
C LYS A 213 -7.21 -5.01 16.82
N HIS A 214 -8.44 -4.86 16.32
CA HIS A 214 -8.72 -4.94 14.89
C HIS A 214 -8.07 -3.78 14.15
N ILE A 215 -7.32 -4.10 13.09
CA ILE A 215 -6.74 -3.12 12.15
C ILE A 215 -7.09 -3.49 10.71
N ARG A 216 -7.10 -2.48 9.86
CA ARG A 216 -7.22 -2.62 8.42
C ARG A 216 -5.89 -2.26 7.78
N ILE A 217 -5.42 -3.12 6.90
CA ILE A 217 -4.18 -2.92 6.17
C ILE A 217 -4.54 -2.80 4.71
N ALA A 218 -4.32 -1.63 4.13
CA ALA A 218 -4.46 -1.47 2.69
C ALA A 218 -3.23 -2.09 2.01
N LYS A 219 -3.40 -3.25 1.39
CA LYS A 219 -2.35 -3.90 0.62
C LYS A 219 -2.87 -4.19 -0.78
N TRP A 220 -2.23 -3.57 -1.77
CA TRP A 220 -2.64 -3.67 -3.17
C TRP A 220 -1.96 -4.82 -3.92
N ASN A 221 -0.89 -5.36 -3.37
CA ASN A 221 -0.24 -6.52 -3.97
C ASN A 221 -1.00 -7.79 -3.57
N LYS A 222 -1.91 -8.20 -4.44
CA LYS A 222 -2.79 -9.34 -4.24
C LYS A 222 -2.03 -10.65 -4.08
N GLU A 223 -0.93 -10.83 -4.80
CA GLU A 223 -0.23 -12.11 -4.89
C GLU A 223 0.45 -12.54 -3.60
N ALA A 224 1.07 -11.61 -2.88
CA ALA A 224 1.80 -11.90 -1.65
C ALA A 224 0.90 -12.26 -0.46
N VAL A 225 -0.39 -11.90 -0.49
CA VAL A 225 -1.28 -12.01 0.66
C VAL A 225 -2.39 -13.03 0.46
N PHE A 226 -2.70 -13.43 -0.77
CA PHE A 226 -3.77 -14.38 -1.08
C PHE A 226 -3.42 -15.86 -0.87
N ASN A 227 -2.34 -16.16 -0.15
CA ASN A 227 -2.12 -17.51 0.31
C ASN A 227 -3.15 -17.87 1.38
N LYS A 228 -4.13 -18.70 1.01
CA LYS A 228 -5.22 -19.12 1.91
C LYS A 228 -4.72 -19.66 3.25
N GLY A 229 -3.54 -20.32 3.28
CA GLY A 229 -2.91 -20.82 4.49
C GLY A 229 -2.56 -19.70 5.48
N ILE A 230 -2.01 -18.57 5.00
CA ILE A 230 -1.67 -17.42 5.84
C ILE A 230 -2.94 -16.82 6.45
N TYR A 231 -4.03 -16.67 5.68
CA TYR A 231 -5.29 -16.15 6.20
C TYR A 231 -5.87 -17.01 7.33
N GLN A 232 -5.86 -18.32 7.14
CA GLN A 232 -6.37 -19.24 8.16
C GLN A 232 -5.49 -19.21 9.41
N GLN A 233 -4.18 -19.28 9.26
CA GLN A 233 -3.23 -19.28 10.36
C GLN A 233 -3.33 -18.03 11.23
N TYR A 234 -3.45 -16.85 10.62
CA TYR A 234 -3.49 -15.57 11.34
C TYR A 234 -4.91 -15.01 11.53
N LYS A 235 -5.96 -15.77 11.19
CA LYS A 235 -7.35 -15.35 11.30
C LYS A 235 -7.64 -14.01 10.61
N MET A 236 -7.05 -13.83 9.43
CA MET A 236 -7.23 -12.64 8.61
C MET A 236 -8.36 -12.83 7.60
N ASN A 237 -8.96 -11.72 7.18
CA ASN A 237 -9.93 -11.66 6.09
C ASN A 237 -9.56 -10.55 5.12
N THR A 238 -9.99 -10.69 3.87
CA THR A 238 -9.94 -9.59 2.89
C THR A 238 -11.35 -9.17 2.52
N ASP A 239 -11.52 -7.89 2.28
CA ASP A 239 -12.72 -7.37 1.65
C ASP A 239 -12.60 -7.37 0.11
N GLN A 240 -13.69 -7.01 -0.57
CA GLN A 240 -13.75 -6.92 -2.02
C GLN A 240 -12.78 -5.88 -2.64
N TYR A 241 -12.26 -4.97 -1.83
CA TYR A 241 -11.32 -3.91 -2.24
C TYR A 241 -9.86 -4.30 -2.01
N GLY A 242 -9.58 -5.51 -1.53
CA GLY A 242 -8.24 -5.98 -1.22
C GLY A 242 -7.68 -5.44 0.09
N THR A 243 -8.53 -4.87 0.96
CA THR A 243 -8.13 -4.49 2.30
C THR A 243 -8.02 -5.73 3.18
N ILE A 244 -6.92 -5.88 3.87
CA ILE A 244 -6.69 -6.97 4.80
C ILE A 244 -7.19 -6.56 6.18
N HIS A 245 -7.97 -7.42 6.80
CA HIS A 245 -8.47 -7.24 8.15
C HIS A 245 -7.73 -8.17 9.09
N CYS A 246 -6.91 -7.61 9.99
CA CYS A 246 -6.21 -8.32 11.04
C CYS A 246 -6.94 -8.11 12.37
N ARG A 247 -7.09 -9.18 13.16
CA ARG A 247 -7.70 -9.12 14.49
C ARG A 247 -6.72 -8.68 15.57
N TYR A 248 -5.44 -8.79 15.29
CA TYR A 248 -4.35 -8.43 16.17
C TYR A 248 -3.12 -8.04 15.35
N TYR A 249 -2.19 -7.38 15.99
CA TYR A 249 -0.88 -7.02 15.46
C TYR A 249 0.14 -7.05 16.59
N HIS A 250 1.40 -6.86 16.28
CA HIS A 250 2.47 -6.86 17.26
C HIS A 250 3.16 -5.51 17.30
N ILE A 251 3.72 -5.18 18.44
CA ILE A 251 4.53 -4.00 18.65
C ILE A 251 5.88 -4.45 19.18
N MET A 252 6.93 -4.14 18.43
CA MET A 252 8.31 -4.29 18.89
C MET A 252 8.72 -2.99 19.57
N GLU A 253 9.13 -3.10 20.83
CA GLU A 253 9.58 -2.00 21.68
C GLU A 253 11.10 -2.00 21.74
N PHE A 254 11.71 -0.86 21.48
CA PHE A 254 13.17 -0.72 21.48
C PHE A 254 13.58 0.70 21.89
N GLU A 255 14.85 0.86 22.19
CA GLU A 255 15.47 2.14 22.56
C GLU A 255 16.45 2.56 21.46
N LEU A 256 16.33 3.80 20.98
CA LEU A 256 17.22 4.35 19.98
C LEU A 256 17.44 5.84 20.27
N GLY A 257 18.71 6.29 20.28
CA GLY A 257 19.05 7.67 20.61
C GLY A 257 18.62 8.12 22.01
N GLY A 258 18.48 7.20 22.97
CA GLY A 258 18.02 7.50 24.33
C GLY A 258 16.51 7.68 24.45
N GLU A 259 15.75 7.44 23.37
CA GLU A 259 14.30 7.49 23.36
C GLU A 259 13.68 6.10 23.14
N ALA A 260 12.48 5.91 23.70
CA ALA A 260 11.74 4.66 23.56
C ALA A 260 10.81 4.71 22.34
N TRP A 261 10.92 3.71 21.46
CA TRP A 261 10.22 3.59 20.19
C TRP A 261 9.35 2.36 20.11
N GLU A 262 8.31 2.43 19.29
CA GLU A 262 7.41 1.33 18.96
C GLU A 262 7.36 1.12 17.45
N MET A 263 7.72 -0.06 16.97
CA MET A 263 7.52 -0.46 15.58
C MET A 263 6.34 -1.44 15.49
N TYR A 264 5.44 -1.18 14.57
CA TYR A 264 4.18 -1.91 14.43
C TYR A 264 4.31 -2.97 13.35
N ILE A 265 4.11 -4.23 13.72
CA ILE A 265 4.34 -5.40 12.88
C ILE A 265 2.99 -6.09 12.62
N PRO A 266 2.60 -6.34 11.34
CA PRO A 266 1.42 -7.13 11.04
C PRO A 266 1.55 -8.56 11.59
N CYS A 267 0.44 -9.18 11.92
CA CYS A 267 0.43 -10.50 12.55
C CYS A 267 1.18 -11.57 11.74
N TYR A 268 1.19 -11.47 10.42
CA TYR A 268 1.83 -12.45 9.53
C TYR A 268 3.35 -12.26 9.38
N GLU A 269 3.90 -11.12 9.80
CA GLU A 269 5.34 -10.87 9.77
C GLU A 269 6.05 -11.23 11.09
N LEU A 270 5.31 -11.53 12.15
CA LEU A 270 5.89 -11.88 13.44
C LEU A 270 6.97 -12.96 13.36
N PRO A 271 6.77 -14.10 12.64
CA PRO A 271 7.78 -15.15 12.59
C PRO A 271 9.11 -14.69 12.01
N LEU A 272 9.08 -13.73 11.06
CA LEU A 272 10.27 -13.14 10.50
C LEU A 272 11.03 -12.33 11.55
N PHE A 273 10.31 -11.41 12.23
CA PHE A 273 10.94 -10.56 13.26
C PHE A 273 11.43 -11.35 14.45
N GLU A 274 10.69 -12.36 14.93
CA GLU A 274 11.18 -13.27 15.98
C GLU A 274 12.47 -14.00 15.61
N ARG A 275 12.57 -14.43 14.35
CA ARG A 275 13.78 -15.09 13.85
C ARG A 275 14.97 -14.13 13.74
N LEU A 276 14.74 -12.91 13.26
CA LEU A 276 15.80 -11.93 13.07
C LEU A 276 16.30 -11.34 14.38
N THR A 277 15.41 -11.14 15.36
CA THR A 277 15.74 -10.53 16.64
C THR A 277 16.07 -11.52 17.75
N GLY A 278 15.66 -12.79 17.61
CA GLY A 278 15.72 -13.78 18.68
C GLY A 278 14.71 -13.56 19.82
N VAL A 279 13.89 -12.50 19.73
CA VAL A 279 12.90 -12.11 20.77
C VAL A 279 11.55 -12.70 20.44
N LYS A 280 10.95 -13.42 21.38
CA LYS A 280 9.61 -13.99 21.26
C LYS A 280 8.51 -13.03 21.68
N ALA A 281 7.38 -13.05 20.97
CA ALA A 281 6.22 -12.26 21.36
C ALA A 281 5.57 -12.81 22.64
N GLN A 282 5.12 -11.87 23.49
CA GLN A 282 4.39 -12.11 24.72
C GLN A 282 2.92 -11.74 24.57
#